data_e0a17b36c43381f37099d1e79f322187
#
_entry.id   e0a17b36c43381f37099d1e79f322187
#
_cell.length_a   1.000
_cell.length_b   1.000
_cell.length_c   1.000
_cell.angle_alpha   90.00
_cell.angle_beta   90.00
_cell.angle_gamma   90.00
#
_symmetry.space_group_name_H-M   'P 1'
#
loop_
_entity.id
_entity.type
_entity.pdbx_description
1 polymer ?
#
loop_
_entity_poly.entity_id
_entity_poly.type
_entity_poly.pdbx_seq_one_letter_code
_entity_poly.pdbx_strand_id
1 'polypeptide(L)'
;VPADKRIIVGITGASGVIYGVRCLQMLREIEGVETHAVISPAAFLTAQTEIDMTSQELRALPDVLHSFRDIGASIASGSFRTEGMLVAPCSVKTLSGIANCYADQLLVRAADVCLKERRRLVLMLRETPLHAGHIALMSTVTQAGAIIMPPVPAFYSRPASLDEMVSHTVGRALDLFDIDTGAVKRWKDAQAD
;
A
#
# COMPACT_ATOMS: atom_id res chain seq x y z
N VAL A 1 14.11 -12.02 17.24
CA VAL A 1 14.87 -10.76 17.04
C VAL A 1 13.84 -9.67 16.83
N PRO A 2 13.93 -8.50 17.49
CA PRO A 2 13.03 -7.39 17.17
C PRO A 2 13.16 -7.02 15.70
N ALA A 3 12.04 -6.70 15.05
CA ALA A 3 12.07 -6.26 13.65
C ALA A 3 12.85 -4.94 13.52
N ASP A 4 13.72 -4.87 12.52
CA ASP A 4 14.52 -3.67 12.25
C ASP A 4 13.66 -2.57 11.59
N LYS A 5 12.68 -2.99 10.79
CA LYS A 5 11.77 -2.11 10.05
C LYS A 5 10.31 -2.52 10.27
N ARG A 6 9.41 -1.54 10.39
CA ARG A 6 7.96 -1.74 10.41
C ARG A 6 7.31 -1.01 9.26
N ILE A 7 6.52 -1.75 8.48
CA ILE A 7 5.77 -1.19 7.34
C ILE A 7 4.28 -1.34 7.60
N ILE A 8 3.54 -0.26 7.42
CA ILE A 8 2.07 -0.31 7.45
C ILE A 8 1.55 -0.57 6.04
N VAL A 9 0.66 -1.54 5.89
CA VAL A 9 -0.01 -1.85 4.64
C VAL A 9 -1.51 -1.62 4.80
N GLY A 10 -2.05 -0.65 4.08
CA GLY A 10 -3.48 -0.41 3.98
C GLY A 10 -4.06 -1.10 2.75
N ILE A 11 -5.14 -1.87 2.90
CA ILE A 11 -5.83 -2.51 1.77
C ILE A 11 -7.27 -2.02 1.73
N THR A 12 -7.65 -1.35 0.63
CA THR A 12 -9.01 -0.84 0.43
C THR A 12 -9.80 -1.68 -0.57
N GLY A 13 -11.10 -1.40 -0.70
CA GLY A 13 -11.98 -2.14 -1.59
C GLY A 13 -11.95 -1.72 -3.06
N ALA A 14 -11.00 -0.90 -3.49
CA ALA A 14 -10.81 -0.65 -4.92
C ALA A 14 -10.38 -1.93 -5.64
N SER A 15 -10.71 -2.06 -6.93
CA SER A 15 -10.22 -3.17 -7.75
C SER A 15 -8.69 -3.22 -7.74
N GLY A 16 -8.11 -4.42 -7.78
CA GLY A 16 -6.67 -4.62 -7.66
C GLY A 16 -6.22 -4.94 -6.23
N VAL A 17 -7.06 -5.61 -5.44
CA VAL A 17 -6.69 -6.11 -4.10
C VAL A 17 -5.40 -6.94 -4.12
N ILE A 18 -5.12 -7.57 -5.29
CA ILE A 18 -3.90 -8.34 -5.52
C ILE A 18 -2.61 -7.56 -5.24
N TYR A 19 -2.59 -6.24 -5.42
CA TYR A 19 -1.42 -5.41 -5.11
C TYR A 19 -1.09 -5.42 -3.61
N GLY A 20 -2.11 -5.29 -2.75
CA GLY A 20 -1.93 -5.37 -1.29
C GLY A 20 -1.56 -6.77 -0.83
N VAL A 21 -2.19 -7.78 -1.38
CA VAL A 21 -1.87 -9.20 -1.11
C VAL A 21 -0.42 -9.50 -1.49
N ARG A 22 0.00 -9.12 -2.70
CA ARG A 22 1.36 -9.30 -3.18
C ARG A 22 2.37 -8.54 -2.33
N CYS A 23 2.03 -7.32 -1.90
CA CYS A 23 2.88 -6.55 -1.00
C CYS A 23 3.15 -7.30 0.30
N LEU A 24 2.11 -7.82 0.96
CA LEU A 24 2.27 -8.59 2.20
C LEU A 24 3.06 -9.89 1.98
N GLN A 25 2.81 -10.59 0.86
CA GLN A 25 3.56 -11.79 0.50
C GLN A 25 5.06 -11.50 0.31
N MET A 26 5.38 -10.44 -0.44
CA MET A 26 6.79 -10.07 -0.69
C MET A 26 7.48 -9.61 0.59
N LEU A 27 6.83 -8.81 1.42
CA LEU A 27 7.41 -8.34 2.69
C LEU A 27 7.68 -9.47 3.68
N ARG A 28 6.87 -10.54 3.65
CA ARG A 28 7.07 -11.73 4.50
C ARG A 28 8.40 -12.44 4.22
N GLU A 29 8.90 -12.36 2.99
CA GLU A 29 10.16 -12.98 2.58
C GLU A 29 11.39 -12.10 2.92
N ILE A 30 11.18 -10.89 3.42
CA ILE A 30 12.26 -9.96 3.76
C ILE A 30 12.57 -10.05 5.25
N GLU A 31 13.76 -10.52 5.57
CA GLU A 31 14.22 -10.62 6.96
C GLU A 31 14.26 -9.25 7.65
N GLY A 32 13.84 -9.19 8.89
CA GLY A 32 13.86 -7.97 9.69
C GLY A 32 12.71 -7.00 9.41
N VAL A 33 11.74 -7.35 8.56
CA VAL A 33 10.55 -6.53 8.30
C VAL A 33 9.34 -7.09 9.04
N GLU A 34 8.66 -6.26 9.82
CA GLU A 34 7.38 -6.54 10.48
C GLU A 34 6.27 -5.77 9.77
N THR A 35 5.24 -6.47 9.34
CA THR A 35 4.11 -5.89 8.63
C THR A 35 2.93 -5.63 9.57
N HIS A 36 2.41 -4.38 9.52
CA HIS A 36 1.19 -3.98 10.21
C HIS A 36 0.11 -3.70 9.17
N ALA A 37 -0.97 -4.47 9.13
CA ALA A 37 -2.01 -4.26 8.13
C ALA A 37 -3.29 -3.67 8.72
N VAL A 38 -3.94 -2.82 7.92
CA VAL A 38 -5.32 -2.37 8.11
C VAL A 38 -6.09 -2.66 6.85
N ILE A 39 -7.08 -3.55 6.93
CA ILE A 39 -7.86 -4.02 5.78
C ILE A 39 -9.29 -3.53 5.92
N SER A 40 -9.78 -2.79 4.93
CA SER A 40 -11.16 -2.30 4.95
C SER A 40 -12.16 -3.46 4.76
N PRO A 41 -13.40 -3.35 5.30
CA PRO A 41 -14.43 -4.37 5.08
C PRO A 41 -14.69 -4.65 3.59
N ALA A 42 -14.66 -3.64 2.74
CA ALA A 42 -14.85 -3.79 1.31
C ALA A 42 -13.70 -4.59 0.64
N ALA A 43 -12.47 -4.51 1.17
CA ALA A 43 -11.34 -5.26 0.62
C ALA A 43 -11.52 -6.78 0.74
N PHE A 44 -12.18 -7.26 1.78
CA PHE A 44 -12.48 -8.69 1.92
C PHE A 44 -13.44 -9.18 0.83
N LEU A 45 -14.46 -8.37 0.48
CA LEU A 45 -15.37 -8.68 -0.62
C LEU A 45 -14.65 -8.66 -1.97
N THR A 46 -13.78 -7.67 -2.18
CA THR A 46 -13.00 -7.55 -3.40
C THR A 46 -12.03 -8.74 -3.55
N ALA A 47 -11.38 -9.18 -2.47
CA ALA A 47 -10.48 -10.34 -2.48
C ALA A 47 -11.22 -11.64 -2.87
N GLN A 48 -12.40 -11.85 -2.33
CA GLN A 48 -13.24 -13.00 -2.70
C GLN A 48 -13.65 -12.96 -4.17
N THR A 49 -13.95 -11.77 -4.69
CA THR A 49 -14.47 -11.59 -6.06
C THR A 49 -13.36 -11.65 -7.11
N GLU A 50 -12.20 -11.05 -6.84
CA GLU A 50 -11.13 -10.88 -7.85
C GLU A 50 -10.11 -12.03 -7.87
N ILE A 51 -9.86 -12.66 -6.72
CA ILE A 51 -8.76 -13.63 -6.57
C ILE A 51 -9.16 -14.88 -5.77
N ASP A 52 -10.46 -15.12 -5.57
CA ASP A 52 -11.01 -16.25 -4.81
C ASP A 52 -10.39 -16.46 -3.41
N MET A 53 -9.83 -15.37 -2.82
CA MET A 53 -9.19 -15.41 -1.50
C MET A 53 -10.22 -15.22 -0.40
N THR A 54 -10.25 -16.14 0.56
CA THR A 54 -11.13 -16.06 1.72
C THR A 54 -10.68 -14.97 2.69
N SER A 55 -11.63 -14.48 3.51
CA SER A 55 -11.31 -13.52 4.56
C SER A 55 -10.29 -14.07 5.57
N GLN A 56 -10.26 -15.37 5.81
CA GLN A 56 -9.32 -15.99 6.73
C GLN A 56 -7.89 -15.97 6.16
N GLU A 57 -7.74 -16.33 4.87
CA GLU A 57 -6.45 -16.28 4.18
C GLU A 57 -5.88 -14.86 4.15
N LEU A 58 -6.72 -13.87 3.79
CA LEU A 58 -6.28 -12.47 3.74
C LEU A 58 -5.84 -11.96 5.13
N ARG A 59 -6.56 -12.34 6.20
CA ARG A 59 -6.20 -11.98 7.59
C ARG A 59 -4.90 -12.61 8.07
N ALA A 60 -4.49 -13.73 7.50
CA ALA A 60 -3.29 -14.47 7.89
C ALA A 60 -2.00 -13.97 7.20
N LEU A 61 -2.11 -13.03 6.27
CA LEU A 61 -0.94 -12.52 5.52
C LEU A 61 -0.02 -11.63 6.35
N PRO A 62 -0.51 -10.58 7.06
CA PRO A 62 0.36 -9.71 7.82
C PRO A 62 0.81 -10.34 9.15
N ASP A 63 1.94 -9.84 9.69
CA ASP A 63 2.40 -10.22 11.02
C ASP A 63 1.45 -9.69 12.10
N VAL A 64 0.98 -8.45 11.94
CA VAL A 64 0.02 -7.80 12.83
C VAL A 64 -1.15 -7.25 12.03
N LEU A 65 -2.35 -7.77 12.29
CA LEU A 65 -3.58 -7.24 11.72
C LEU A 65 -4.30 -6.36 12.74
N HIS A 66 -4.50 -5.10 12.39
CA HIS A 66 -5.28 -4.17 13.20
C HIS A 66 -6.74 -4.13 12.77
N SER A 67 -7.65 -3.99 13.74
CA SER A 67 -9.06 -3.76 13.43
C SER A 67 -9.25 -2.42 12.72
N PHE A 68 -9.98 -2.42 11.62
CA PHE A 68 -10.27 -1.22 10.82
C PHE A 68 -10.91 -0.08 11.63
N ARG A 69 -11.62 -0.41 12.72
CA ARG A 69 -12.33 0.56 13.58
C ARG A 69 -11.54 0.97 14.82
N ASP A 70 -10.41 0.33 15.09
CA ASP A 70 -9.63 0.59 16.30
C ASP A 70 -8.72 1.81 16.12
N ILE A 71 -9.27 2.99 16.32
CA ILE A 71 -8.51 4.26 16.28
C ILE A 71 -7.52 4.41 17.46
N GLY A 72 -7.53 3.50 18.43
CA GLY A 72 -6.59 3.43 19.56
C GLY A 72 -5.40 2.50 19.33
N ALA A 73 -5.31 1.83 18.18
CA ALA A 73 -4.22 0.94 17.85
C ALA A 73 -2.86 1.64 17.84
N SER A 74 -1.78 0.89 18.01
CA SER A 74 -0.40 1.42 18.06
C SER A 74 -0.06 2.33 16.88
N ILE A 75 -0.45 1.95 15.67
CA ILE A 75 -0.19 2.71 14.43
C ILE A 75 -0.99 4.02 14.33
N ALA A 76 -1.96 4.26 15.22
CA ALA A 76 -2.67 5.54 15.34
C ALA A 76 -1.87 6.61 16.10
N SER A 77 -0.70 6.25 16.65
CA SER A 77 0.17 7.14 17.42
C SER A 77 1.49 7.40 16.71
N GLY A 78 1.91 8.65 16.66
CA GLY A 78 3.21 9.05 16.12
C GLY A 78 4.41 8.51 16.91
N SER A 79 4.24 8.16 18.20
CA SER A 79 5.29 7.55 19.00
C SER A 79 5.61 6.10 18.61
N PHE A 80 4.70 5.40 17.96
CA PHE A 80 4.95 4.10 17.37
C PHE A 80 5.73 4.27 16.07
N ARG A 81 6.99 3.84 16.06
CA ARG A 81 7.91 4.07 14.93
C ARG A 81 7.66 3.07 13.81
N THR A 82 7.50 3.59 12.60
CA THR A 82 7.39 2.82 11.34
C THR A 82 8.15 3.56 10.24
N GLU A 83 8.58 2.85 9.20
CA GLU A 83 9.19 3.44 8.00
C GLU A 83 8.15 4.23 7.17
N GLY A 84 6.89 3.92 7.33
CA GLY A 84 5.80 4.55 6.62
C GLY A 84 4.66 3.61 6.29
N MET A 85 3.84 4.00 5.30
CA MET A 85 2.64 3.28 4.93
C MET A 85 2.49 3.20 3.40
N LEU A 86 2.20 2.00 2.91
CA LEU A 86 1.71 1.77 1.54
C LEU A 86 0.23 1.45 1.59
N VAL A 87 -0.59 2.18 0.84
CA VAL A 87 -2.01 1.87 0.62
C VAL A 87 -2.18 1.26 -0.77
N ALA A 88 -2.44 -0.03 -0.82
CA ALA A 88 -2.48 -0.80 -2.07
C ALA A 88 -3.65 -1.83 -2.05
N PRO A 89 -4.67 -1.65 -2.88
CA PRO A 89 -4.97 -0.43 -3.64
C PRO A 89 -5.52 0.68 -2.76
N CYS A 90 -5.42 1.93 -3.21
CA CYS A 90 -6.04 3.08 -2.57
C CYS A 90 -7.31 3.49 -3.33
N SER A 91 -8.46 3.45 -2.66
CA SER A 91 -9.73 3.92 -3.22
C SER A 91 -9.84 5.45 -3.18
N VAL A 92 -10.69 6.02 -4.03
CA VAL A 92 -11.00 7.46 -3.99
C VAL A 92 -11.59 7.88 -2.65
N LYS A 93 -12.40 7.03 -2.00
CA LYS A 93 -12.91 7.29 -0.65
C LYS A 93 -11.77 7.50 0.35
N THR A 94 -10.78 6.62 0.32
CA THR A 94 -9.60 6.69 1.20
C THR A 94 -8.74 7.90 0.86
N LEU A 95 -8.49 8.16 -0.42
CA LEU A 95 -7.80 9.37 -0.87
C LEU A 95 -8.50 10.63 -0.36
N SER A 96 -9.82 10.71 -0.47
CA SER A 96 -10.61 11.83 0.02
C SER A 96 -10.50 12.01 1.54
N GLY A 97 -10.56 10.92 2.30
CA GLY A 97 -10.37 10.95 3.76
C GLY A 97 -9.01 11.51 4.15
N ILE A 98 -7.95 11.05 3.49
CA ILE A 98 -6.58 11.53 3.73
C ILE A 98 -6.45 13.01 3.35
N ALA A 99 -6.93 13.40 2.17
CA ALA A 99 -6.84 14.78 1.67
C ALA A 99 -7.56 15.80 2.57
N ASN A 100 -8.66 15.38 3.20
CA ASN A 100 -9.47 16.22 4.08
C ASN A 100 -9.16 16.02 5.58
N CYS A 101 -8.14 15.24 5.93
CA CYS A 101 -7.78 14.91 7.31
C CYS A 101 -8.97 14.30 8.10
N TYR A 102 -9.87 13.60 7.40
CA TYR A 102 -11.06 12.99 7.99
C TYR A 102 -10.79 11.54 8.40
N ALA A 103 -10.20 11.40 9.58
CA ALA A 103 -9.70 10.13 10.12
C ALA A 103 -10.74 9.43 11.02
N ASP A 104 -11.88 9.04 10.45
CA ASP A 104 -12.96 8.33 11.15
C ASP A 104 -12.70 6.83 11.35
N GLN A 105 -11.62 6.33 10.78
CA GLN A 105 -11.21 4.93 10.88
C GLN A 105 -9.68 4.80 10.81
N LEU A 106 -9.16 3.67 11.28
CA LEU A 106 -7.74 3.48 11.53
C LEU A 106 -6.86 3.63 10.28
N LEU A 107 -7.32 3.19 9.10
CA LEU A 107 -6.51 3.25 7.88
C LEU A 107 -6.17 4.71 7.52
N VAL A 108 -7.16 5.61 7.54
CA VAL A 108 -6.94 7.04 7.30
C VAL A 108 -6.16 7.67 8.45
N ARG A 109 -6.42 7.26 9.71
CA ARG A 109 -5.66 7.77 10.85
C ARG A 109 -4.17 7.40 10.75
N ALA A 110 -3.83 6.17 10.38
CA ALA A 110 -2.44 5.75 10.21
C ALA A 110 -1.74 6.54 9.08
N ALA A 111 -2.45 6.81 7.98
CA ALA A 111 -1.94 7.65 6.90
C ALA A 111 -1.71 9.10 7.35
N ASP A 112 -2.63 9.68 8.11
CA ASP A 112 -2.50 11.01 8.71
C ASP A 112 -1.29 11.07 9.66
N VAL A 113 -1.08 10.03 10.47
CA VAL A 113 0.11 9.91 11.33
C VAL A 113 1.38 9.89 10.49
N CYS A 114 1.43 9.12 9.40
CA CYS A 114 2.60 9.12 8.52
C CYS A 114 2.91 10.52 7.99
N LEU A 115 1.91 11.25 7.53
CA LEU A 115 2.08 12.61 7.00
C LEU A 115 2.58 13.59 8.07
N LYS A 116 1.94 13.61 9.26
CA LYS A 116 2.34 14.54 10.32
C LYS A 116 3.74 14.25 10.89
N GLU A 117 4.16 12.99 10.91
CA GLU A 117 5.49 12.56 11.36
C GLU A 117 6.54 12.60 10.23
N ARG A 118 6.17 13.07 9.04
CA ARG A 118 7.05 13.14 7.86
C ARG A 118 7.60 11.76 7.45
N ARG A 119 6.82 10.70 7.69
CA ARG A 119 7.10 9.35 7.23
C ARG A 119 6.54 9.17 5.83
N ARG A 120 7.14 8.24 5.08
CA ARG A 120 6.74 7.96 3.70
C ARG A 120 5.31 7.40 3.66
N LEU A 121 4.45 8.02 2.86
CA LEU A 121 3.10 7.55 2.57
C LEU A 121 2.98 7.39 1.06
N VAL A 122 2.77 6.15 0.60
CA VAL A 122 2.60 5.82 -0.81
C VAL A 122 1.16 5.36 -1.03
N LEU A 123 0.47 6.00 -1.96
CA LEU A 123 -0.91 5.70 -2.30
C LEU A 123 -0.99 5.13 -3.72
N MET A 124 -1.21 3.82 -3.85
CA MET A 124 -1.49 3.18 -5.14
C MET A 124 -2.94 3.45 -5.53
N LEU A 125 -3.22 4.71 -5.89
CA LEU A 125 -4.57 5.12 -6.28
C LEU A 125 -5.03 4.31 -7.49
N ARG A 126 -6.15 3.62 -7.33
CA ARG A 126 -6.77 2.85 -8.42
C ARG A 126 -8.16 3.38 -8.70
N GLU A 127 -8.24 4.22 -9.74
CA GLU A 127 -9.47 4.79 -10.27
C GLU A 127 -9.27 5.20 -11.74
N THR A 128 -10.28 4.97 -12.56
CA THR A 128 -10.30 5.39 -13.95
C THR A 128 -11.74 5.37 -14.51
N PRO A 129 -12.17 6.36 -15.36
CA PRO A 129 -11.49 7.63 -15.64
C PRO A 129 -11.50 8.58 -14.45
N LEU A 130 -10.65 9.60 -14.49
CA LEU A 130 -10.58 10.62 -13.44
C LEU A 130 -11.35 11.87 -13.83
N HIS A 131 -12.00 12.50 -12.84
CA HIS A 131 -12.59 13.83 -12.98
C HIS A 131 -11.82 14.87 -12.14
N ALA A 132 -12.13 16.16 -12.31
CA ALA A 132 -11.43 17.26 -11.65
C ALA A 132 -11.33 17.12 -10.11
N GLY A 133 -12.38 16.58 -9.46
CA GLY A 133 -12.38 16.33 -8.01
C GLY A 133 -11.31 15.33 -7.59
N HIS A 134 -11.14 14.22 -8.34
CA HIS A 134 -10.07 13.24 -8.06
C HIS A 134 -8.69 13.88 -8.22
N ILE A 135 -8.49 14.67 -9.27
CA ILE A 135 -7.22 15.35 -9.54
C ILE A 135 -6.90 16.37 -8.43
N ALA A 136 -7.90 17.10 -7.95
CA ALA A 136 -7.74 18.04 -6.84
C ALA A 136 -7.32 17.32 -5.54
N LEU A 137 -7.95 16.19 -5.21
CA LEU A 137 -7.58 15.38 -4.04
C LEU A 137 -6.14 14.83 -4.17
N MET A 138 -5.75 14.35 -5.35
CA MET A 138 -4.38 13.92 -5.61
C MET A 138 -3.36 15.05 -5.39
N SER A 139 -3.66 16.25 -5.88
CA SER A 139 -2.83 17.44 -5.67
C SER A 139 -2.71 17.77 -4.18
N THR A 140 -3.82 17.75 -3.44
CA THR A 140 -3.85 18.05 -2.01
C THR A 140 -2.94 17.12 -1.20
N VAL A 141 -3.06 15.80 -1.39
CA VAL A 141 -2.23 14.84 -0.63
C VAL A 141 -0.76 14.88 -1.06
N THR A 142 -0.49 15.19 -2.33
CA THR A 142 0.89 15.34 -2.82
C THR A 142 1.57 16.55 -2.16
N GLN A 143 0.87 17.67 -2.04
CA GLN A 143 1.35 18.86 -1.33
C GLN A 143 1.58 18.59 0.16
N ALA A 144 0.77 17.72 0.78
CA ALA A 144 0.96 17.27 2.15
C ALA A 144 2.15 16.30 2.33
N GLY A 145 2.71 15.77 1.25
CA GLY A 145 3.90 14.90 1.26
C GLY A 145 3.63 13.44 0.92
N ALA A 146 2.41 13.06 0.53
CA ALA A 146 2.14 11.71 0.05
C ALA A 146 2.68 11.52 -1.39
N ILE A 147 3.02 10.28 -1.70
CA ILE A 147 3.41 9.87 -3.05
C ILE A 147 2.20 9.19 -3.70
N ILE A 148 1.69 9.78 -4.77
CA ILE A 148 0.66 9.15 -5.60
C ILE A 148 1.35 8.25 -6.62
N MET A 149 1.08 6.96 -6.54
CA MET A 149 1.64 5.95 -7.42
C MET A 149 0.53 5.04 -7.96
N PRO A 150 -0.21 5.46 -8.99
CA PRO A 150 -1.18 4.56 -9.63
C PRO A 150 -0.47 3.30 -10.16
N PRO A 151 -1.12 2.12 -10.11
CA PRO A 151 -0.51 0.88 -10.59
C PRO A 151 -0.49 0.82 -12.13
N VAL A 152 0.34 1.66 -12.72
CA VAL A 152 0.53 1.75 -14.17
C VAL A 152 1.57 0.72 -14.61
N PRO A 153 1.24 -0.17 -15.56
CA PRO A 153 2.16 -1.21 -16.03
C PRO A 153 3.44 -0.66 -16.65
N ALA A 154 4.58 -1.26 -16.30
CA ALA A 154 5.88 -0.95 -16.88
C ALA A 154 6.20 -1.92 -18.03
N PHE A 155 5.77 -1.61 -19.24
CA PHE A 155 5.94 -2.49 -20.40
C PHE A 155 7.39 -2.73 -20.81
N TYR A 156 8.33 -1.85 -20.45
CA TYR A 156 9.75 -2.06 -20.72
C TYR A 156 10.31 -3.33 -20.03
N SER A 157 9.71 -3.75 -18.93
CA SER A 157 10.10 -4.96 -18.21
C SER A 157 9.73 -6.25 -18.97
N ARG A 158 8.89 -6.15 -20.02
CA ARG A 158 8.36 -7.26 -20.83
C ARG A 158 7.80 -8.39 -19.96
N PRO A 159 6.79 -8.13 -19.12
CA PRO A 159 6.23 -9.15 -18.23
C PRO A 159 5.58 -10.26 -19.07
N ALA A 160 5.85 -11.51 -18.71
CA ALA A 160 5.27 -12.67 -19.38
C ALA A 160 3.87 -13.03 -18.85
N SER A 161 3.48 -12.48 -17.69
CA SER A 161 2.20 -12.73 -17.04
C SER A 161 1.70 -11.52 -16.29
N LEU A 162 0.41 -11.52 -15.91
CA LEU A 162 -0.15 -10.52 -15.00
C LEU A 162 0.53 -10.58 -13.62
N ASP A 163 0.92 -11.77 -13.18
CA ASP A 163 1.60 -11.98 -11.90
C ASP A 163 2.96 -11.27 -11.86
N GLU A 164 3.75 -11.39 -12.93
CA GLU A 164 5.02 -10.65 -13.05
C GLU A 164 4.79 -9.13 -13.08
N MET A 165 3.74 -8.67 -13.77
CA MET A 165 3.39 -7.25 -13.83
C MET A 165 3.01 -6.69 -12.45
N VAL A 166 2.22 -7.44 -11.68
CA VAL A 166 1.85 -7.10 -10.30
C VAL A 166 3.08 -7.07 -9.41
N SER A 167 3.92 -8.11 -9.48
CA SER A 167 5.15 -8.21 -8.67
C SER A 167 6.12 -7.08 -8.96
N HIS A 168 6.33 -6.74 -10.24
CA HIS A 168 7.16 -5.59 -10.62
C HIS A 168 6.62 -4.28 -10.08
N THR A 169 5.30 -4.05 -10.21
CA THR A 169 4.65 -2.81 -9.75
C THR A 169 4.75 -2.67 -8.22
N VAL A 170 4.52 -3.75 -7.48
CA VAL A 170 4.64 -3.77 -6.01
C VAL A 170 6.10 -3.59 -5.59
N GLY A 171 7.04 -4.27 -6.25
CA GLY A 171 8.47 -4.09 -5.99
C GLY A 171 8.90 -2.63 -6.17
N ARG A 172 8.42 -1.95 -7.22
CA ARG A 172 8.67 -0.52 -7.42
C ARG A 172 8.08 0.36 -6.30
N ALA A 173 6.93 -0.01 -5.74
CA ALA A 173 6.38 0.69 -4.60
C ALA A 173 7.23 0.46 -3.33
N LEU A 174 7.76 -0.75 -3.14
CA LEU A 174 8.62 -1.09 -2.01
C LEU A 174 10.03 -0.48 -2.12
N ASP A 175 10.54 -0.25 -3.33
CA ASP A 175 11.76 0.55 -3.55
C ASP A 175 11.66 1.93 -2.88
N LEU A 176 10.46 2.52 -2.84
CA LEU A 176 10.25 3.81 -2.16
C LEU A 176 10.45 3.74 -0.64
N PHE A 177 10.50 2.57 -0.05
CA PHE A 177 10.80 2.33 1.37
C PHE A 177 12.21 1.77 1.57
N ASP A 178 13.05 1.84 0.55
CA ASP A 178 14.41 1.28 0.55
C ASP A 178 14.40 -0.24 0.86
N ILE A 179 13.39 -0.95 0.28
CA ILE A 179 13.23 -2.41 0.36
C ILE A 179 13.36 -2.97 -1.05
N ASP A 180 14.46 -3.67 -1.30
CA ASP A 180 14.67 -4.39 -2.56
C ASP A 180 14.07 -5.81 -2.45
N THR A 181 13.15 -6.12 -3.32
CA THR A 181 12.47 -7.42 -3.37
C THR A 181 13.06 -8.37 -4.43
N GLY A 182 14.02 -7.90 -5.22
CA GLY A 182 14.55 -8.64 -6.36
C GLY A 182 13.58 -8.79 -7.55
N ALA A 183 12.31 -8.34 -7.41
CA ALA A 183 11.29 -8.49 -8.46
C ALA A 183 11.32 -7.39 -9.52
N VAL A 184 12.15 -6.36 -9.33
CA VAL A 184 12.17 -5.18 -10.21
C VAL A 184 13.23 -5.35 -11.30
N LYS A 185 12.80 -5.45 -12.55
CA LYS A 185 13.69 -5.31 -13.70
C LYS A 185 14.00 -3.82 -13.88
N ARG A 186 15.23 -3.42 -13.60
CA ARG A 186 15.64 -2.02 -13.67
C ARG A 186 15.94 -1.62 -15.11
N TRP A 187 15.70 -0.36 -15.45
CA TRP A 187 15.97 0.17 -16.78
C TRP A 187 17.48 0.15 -17.03
N LYS A 188 17.91 -0.57 -18.08
CA LYS A 188 19.30 -0.70 -18.51
C LYS A 188 20.28 -1.44 -17.58
N ASP A 189 19.83 -2.07 -16.48
CA ASP A 189 20.72 -2.92 -15.66
C ASP A 189 21.23 -4.18 -16.42
N ALA A 190 20.57 -4.55 -17.51
CA ALA A 190 20.93 -5.71 -18.34
C ALA A 190 21.80 -5.36 -19.58
N GLN A 191 22.37 -4.17 -19.66
CA GLN A 191 23.21 -3.71 -20.78
C GLN A 191 24.62 -3.31 -20.29
N ALA A 192 25.24 -4.16 -19.50
CA ALA A 192 26.67 -4.16 -19.33
C ALA A 192 27.23 -5.36 -20.13
N ASP A 193 27.22 -5.25 -21.46
CA ASP A 193 28.02 -6.01 -22.42
C ASP A 193 28.66 -5.03 -23.40
#